data_022f6bd628b6f5999902f57fbbd954ad
#
_entry.id   022f6bd628b6f5999902f57fbbd954ad
#
_cell.length_a   1.000
_cell.length_b   1.000
_cell.length_c   1.000
_cell.angle_alpha   90.00
_cell.angle_beta   90.00
_cell.angle_gamma   90.00
#
_symmetry.space_group_name_H-M   'P 1'
#
loop_
_entity.id
_entity.type
_entity.pdbx_description
1 polymer ?
#
loop_
_entity_poly.entity_id
_entity_poly.type
_entity_poly.pdbx_seq_one_letter_code
_entity_poly.pdbx_strand_id
1 'polypeptide(L)'
;LMNKNSNNISSLDLFRGIAGYGVAICHFYYYLYKLDSFQFYSIFFVEFFFVLSGFVLFPQLQKVYNNTNNIKIFYLRRWLRTIPPYIIALICYSILFSKFDIDTLKYLFFIQHVSNNFVDFDYFHLAWSLSIEEFFYLIFPIFLIVFNKRKIVHIVILFILIIYCLKIAYLLLNNVNEEFYRIGTFMRLDSIAFGVLTRIYFNKIRNNLINILSIILIGI
;
A
#
# COMPACT_ATOMS: atom_id res chain seq x y z
N LEU A 1 27.23 17.81 16.90
CA LEU A 1 26.56 18.36 15.70
C LEU A 1 25.92 17.21 14.94
N MET A 2 24.65 16.91 15.24
CA MET A 2 23.84 15.88 14.58
C MET A 2 23.57 16.35 13.15
N ASN A 3 24.13 15.63 12.19
CA ASN A 3 23.88 15.85 10.76
C ASN A 3 22.43 15.45 10.46
N LYS A 4 21.56 16.45 10.43
CA LYS A 4 20.12 16.36 10.21
C LYS A 4 19.83 16.26 8.69
N ASN A 5 20.41 15.28 8.02
CA ASN A 5 19.99 14.90 6.69
C ASN A 5 18.76 13.96 6.78
N SER A 6 17.67 14.49 7.31
CA SER A 6 16.36 13.96 7.00
C SER A 6 16.11 14.32 5.55
N ASN A 7 16.32 13.37 4.64
CA ASN A 7 15.83 13.46 3.27
C ASN A 7 14.28 13.46 3.28
N ASN A 8 13.70 14.51 3.84
CA ASN A 8 12.31 14.85 3.59
C ASN A 8 12.26 15.31 2.14
N ILE A 9 11.90 14.39 1.27
CA ILE A 9 11.63 14.73 -0.12
C ILE A 9 10.27 15.42 -0.10
N SER A 10 10.27 16.74 0.01
CA SER A 10 9.04 17.56 0.06
C SER A 10 8.08 17.27 -1.10
N SER A 11 8.62 16.83 -2.25
CA SER A 11 7.83 16.36 -3.37
C SER A 11 6.99 15.13 -3.07
N LEU A 12 7.39 14.25 -2.13
CA LEU A 12 6.59 13.07 -1.78
C LEU A 12 5.29 13.44 -1.05
N ASP A 13 5.33 14.46 -0.20
CA ASP A 13 4.14 14.94 0.48
C ASP A 13 3.17 15.60 -0.50
N LEU A 14 3.70 16.32 -1.50
CA LEU A 14 2.91 16.84 -2.61
C LEU A 14 2.23 15.72 -3.41
N PHE A 15 2.98 14.68 -3.81
CA PHE A 15 2.42 13.53 -4.54
C PHE A 15 1.36 12.78 -3.74
N ARG A 16 1.54 12.63 -2.43
CA ARG A 16 0.53 12.05 -1.54
C ARG A 16 -0.72 12.91 -1.48
N GLY A 17 -0.55 14.22 -1.40
CA GLY A 17 -1.66 15.18 -1.46
C GLY A 17 -2.44 15.04 -2.77
N ILE A 18 -1.75 15.05 -3.91
CA ILE A 18 -2.36 14.87 -5.23
C ILE A 18 -3.11 13.53 -5.32
N ALA A 19 -2.51 12.43 -4.87
CA ALA A 19 -3.15 11.13 -4.87
C ALA A 19 -4.42 11.11 -4.00
N GLY A 20 -4.34 11.62 -2.76
CA GLY A 20 -5.48 11.68 -1.84
C GLY A 20 -6.63 12.55 -2.35
N TYR A 21 -6.32 13.76 -2.83
CA TYR A 21 -7.34 14.62 -3.45
C TYR A 21 -7.89 14.02 -4.74
N GLY A 22 -7.05 13.37 -5.56
CA GLY A 22 -7.48 12.67 -6.76
C GLY A 22 -8.51 11.59 -6.46
N VAL A 23 -8.28 10.74 -5.46
CA VAL A 23 -9.25 9.73 -4.99
C VAL A 23 -10.56 10.41 -4.55
N ALA A 24 -10.48 11.42 -3.69
CA ALA A 24 -11.67 12.09 -3.15
C ALA A 24 -12.51 12.75 -4.27
N ILE A 25 -11.87 13.45 -5.19
CA ILE A 25 -12.51 14.09 -6.33
C ILE A 25 -13.18 13.05 -7.25
N CYS A 26 -12.47 11.96 -7.57
CA CYS A 26 -13.01 10.90 -8.42
C CYS A 26 -14.22 10.22 -7.78
N HIS A 27 -14.19 9.92 -6.48
CA HIS A 27 -15.35 9.36 -5.77
C HIS A 27 -16.52 10.34 -5.73
N PHE A 28 -16.28 11.63 -5.52
CA PHE A 28 -17.32 12.66 -5.52
C PHE A 28 -18.02 12.74 -6.90
N TYR A 29 -17.26 12.81 -7.98
CA TYR A 29 -17.83 12.84 -9.33
C TYR A 29 -18.48 11.53 -9.74
N TYR A 30 -17.93 10.38 -9.35
CA TYR A 30 -18.60 9.10 -9.56
C TYR A 30 -19.96 9.05 -8.87
N TYR A 31 -20.06 9.55 -7.63
CA TYR A 31 -21.31 9.60 -6.90
C TYR A 31 -22.36 10.47 -7.60
N LEU A 32 -21.94 11.65 -8.12
CA LEU A 32 -22.85 12.58 -8.82
C LEU A 32 -23.30 12.09 -10.20
N TYR A 33 -22.38 11.63 -11.01
CA TYR A 33 -22.62 11.40 -12.43
C TYR A 33 -22.73 9.90 -12.80
N LYS A 34 -22.37 8.99 -11.90
CA LYS A 34 -22.36 7.52 -12.11
C LYS A 34 -21.56 7.08 -13.35
N LEU A 35 -20.51 7.82 -13.70
CA LEU A 35 -19.65 7.49 -14.84
C LEU A 35 -18.50 6.59 -14.39
N ASP A 36 -18.39 5.40 -14.99
CA ASP A 36 -17.38 4.38 -14.67
C ASP A 36 -15.94 4.87 -14.86
N SER A 37 -15.73 5.86 -15.74
CA SER A 37 -14.43 6.49 -15.94
C SER A 37 -13.88 7.11 -14.63
N PHE A 38 -14.71 7.71 -13.80
CA PHE A 38 -14.26 8.26 -12.51
C PHE A 38 -13.89 7.16 -11.52
N GLN A 39 -14.56 6.01 -11.56
CA GLN A 39 -14.17 4.86 -10.77
C GLN A 39 -12.79 4.33 -11.20
N PHE A 40 -12.54 4.25 -12.49
CA PHE A 40 -11.24 3.87 -13.04
C PHE A 40 -10.12 4.80 -12.57
N TYR A 41 -10.31 6.12 -12.66
CA TYR A 41 -9.32 7.09 -12.18
C TYR A 41 -9.12 7.01 -10.66
N SER A 42 -10.15 6.74 -9.88
CA SER A 42 -10.00 6.58 -8.43
C SER A 42 -9.09 5.38 -8.10
N ILE A 43 -9.24 4.26 -8.82
CA ILE A 43 -8.37 3.08 -8.67
C ILE A 43 -6.92 3.45 -9.02
N PHE A 44 -6.70 4.18 -10.12
CA PHE A 44 -5.36 4.62 -10.51
C PHE A 44 -4.68 5.45 -9.41
N PHE A 45 -5.39 6.40 -8.79
CA PHE A 45 -4.85 7.19 -7.68
C PHE A 45 -4.56 6.35 -6.44
N VAL A 46 -5.38 5.35 -6.14
CA VAL A 46 -5.13 4.40 -5.03
C VAL A 46 -3.89 3.55 -5.30
N GLU A 47 -3.72 3.02 -6.51
CA GLU A 47 -2.52 2.27 -6.90
C GLU A 47 -1.25 3.14 -6.76
N PHE A 48 -1.33 4.38 -7.21
CA PHE A 48 -0.25 5.33 -7.03
C PHE A 48 0.07 5.58 -5.56
N PHE A 49 -0.95 5.63 -4.71
CA PHE A 49 -0.79 5.77 -3.26
C PHE A 49 -0.10 4.55 -2.65
N PHE A 50 -0.42 3.32 -3.09
CA PHE A 50 0.27 2.11 -2.63
C PHE A 50 1.75 2.11 -3.00
N VAL A 51 2.10 2.49 -4.21
CA VAL A 51 3.51 2.63 -4.63
C VAL A 51 4.24 3.67 -3.77
N LEU A 52 3.62 4.82 -3.51
CA LEU A 52 4.18 5.84 -2.62
C LEU A 52 4.35 5.34 -1.18
N SER A 53 3.39 4.57 -0.67
CA SER A 53 3.48 3.95 0.67
C SER A 53 4.69 3.04 0.76
N GLY A 54 4.91 2.15 -0.20
CA GLY A 54 6.08 1.27 -0.26
C GLY A 54 7.40 2.03 -0.36
N PHE A 55 7.43 3.08 -1.19
CA PHE A 55 8.61 3.92 -1.36
C PHE A 55 9.04 4.59 -0.06
N VAL A 56 8.10 5.17 0.69
CA VAL A 56 8.36 5.85 1.96
C VAL A 56 8.64 4.87 3.10
N LEU A 57 8.10 3.66 3.02
CA LEU A 57 8.28 2.61 4.01
C LEU A 57 9.69 2.01 4.00
N PHE A 58 10.34 1.98 2.83
CA PHE A 58 11.62 1.29 2.63
C PHE A 58 12.70 1.60 3.65
N PRO A 59 12.98 2.86 4.07
CA PRO A 59 14.01 3.14 5.08
C PRO A 59 13.77 2.44 6.41
N GLN A 60 12.51 2.22 6.79
CA GLN A 60 12.13 1.50 8.01
C GLN A 60 12.28 -0.01 7.82
N LEU A 61 11.89 -0.54 6.67
CA LEU A 61 12.11 -1.94 6.29
C LEU A 61 13.60 -2.28 6.23
N GLN A 62 14.43 -1.37 5.72
CA GLN A 62 15.88 -1.54 5.69
C GLN A 62 16.49 -1.65 7.09
N LYS A 63 15.95 -0.89 8.07
CA LYS A 63 16.38 -1.02 9.48
C LYS A 63 16.03 -2.40 10.05
N VAL A 64 14.85 -2.94 9.71
CA VAL A 64 14.44 -4.31 10.12
C VAL A 64 15.33 -5.36 9.46
N TYR A 65 15.60 -5.20 8.16
CA TYR A 65 16.49 -6.11 7.42
C TYR A 65 17.91 -6.14 8.00
N ASN A 66 18.47 -4.98 8.36
CA ASN A 66 19.81 -4.89 8.94
C ASN A 66 19.88 -5.40 10.39
N ASN A 67 18.81 -5.24 11.16
CA ASN A 67 18.71 -5.71 12.53
C ASN A 67 17.27 -6.08 12.86
N THR A 68 17.03 -7.38 13.01
CA THR A 68 15.72 -7.98 13.26
C THR A 68 15.02 -7.46 14.52
N ASN A 69 15.79 -7.01 15.54
CA ASN A 69 15.22 -6.43 16.77
C ASN A 69 14.38 -5.18 16.49
N ASN A 70 14.62 -4.49 15.38
CA ASN A 70 13.85 -3.30 14.98
C ASN A 70 12.39 -3.61 14.57
N ILE A 71 12.01 -4.88 14.41
CA ILE A 71 10.66 -5.26 14.01
C ILE A 71 9.60 -4.79 15.03
N LYS A 72 9.89 -4.86 16.33
CA LYS A 72 8.99 -4.38 17.38
C LYS A 72 8.74 -2.88 17.25
N ILE A 73 9.81 -2.11 17.03
CA ILE A 73 9.72 -0.65 16.86
C ILE A 73 8.97 -0.31 15.56
N PHE A 74 9.17 -1.11 14.50
CA PHE A 74 8.47 -0.96 13.24
C PHE A 74 6.96 -1.09 13.44
N TYR A 75 6.49 -2.18 14.05
CA TYR A 75 5.06 -2.41 14.30
C TYR A 75 4.47 -1.35 15.23
N LEU A 76 5.11 -1.05 16.34
CA LEU A 76 4.63 -0.07 17.30
C LEU A 76 4.39 1.30 16.64
N ARG A 77 5.36 1.78 15.84
CA ARG A 77 5.24 3.08 15.15
C ARG A 77 4.13 3.10 14.11
N ARG A 78 3.88 1.98 13.42
CA ARG A 78 2.83 1.88 12.40
C ARG A 78 1.46 1.77 13.05
N TRP A 79 1.29 0.83 13.94
CA TRP A 79 0.00 0.58 14.59
C TRP A 79 -0.49 1.74 15.45
N LEU A 80 0.39 2.40 16.19
CA LEU A 80 0.00 3.61 16.94
C LEU A 80 -0.40 4.78 16.02
N ARG A 81 0.03 4.77 14.78
CA ARG A 81 -0.35 5.79 13.80
C ARG A 81 -1.66 5.49 13.09
N THR A 82 -1.92 4.22 12.74
CA THR A 82 -3.03 3.84 11.86
C THR A 82 -4.24 3.31 12.64
N ILE A 83 -4.02 2.47 13.66
CA ILE A 83 -5.12 1.80 14.37
C ILE A 83 -6.02 2.77 15.16
N PRO A 84 -5.51 3.74 15.96
CA PRO A 84 -6.40 4.60 16.73
C PRO A 84 -7.38 5.42 15.88
N PRO A 85 -6.98 6.16 14.84
CA PRO A 85 -7.91 6.89 13.99
C PRO A 85 -8.85 5.95 13.22
N TYR A 86 -8.36 4.75 12.81
CA TYR A 86 -9.19 3.75 12.16
C TYR A 86 -10.33 3.24 13.06
N ILE A 87 -10.02 2.89 14.32
CA ILE A 87 -11.03 2.43 15.27
C ILE A 87 -12.09 3.51 15.50
N ILE A 88 -11.69 4.78 15.65
CA ILE A 88 -12.62 5.90 15.79
C ILE A 88 -13.54 5.99 14.57
N ALA A 89 -12.97 5.92 13.36
CA ALA A 89 -13.76 5.93 12.14
C ALA A 89 -14.71 4.74 12.05
N LEU A 90 -14.25 3.52 12.36
CA LEU A 90 -15.06 2.30 12.36
C LEU A 90 -16.24 2.44 13.33
N ILE A 91 -16.03 2.92 14.55
CA ILE A 91 -17.10 3.16 15.54
C ILE A 91 -18.10 4.18 14.98
N CYS A 92 -17.64 5.30 14.43
CA CYS A 92 -18.53 6.31 13.85
C CYS A 92 -19.38 5.73 12.70
N TYR A 93 -18.78 4.96 11.78
CA TYR A 93 -19.53 4.31 10.70
C TYR A 93 -20.50 3.26 11.23
N SER A 94 -20.11 2.43 12.22
CA SER A 94 -20.98 1.44 12.84
C SER A 94 -22.20 2.08 13.51
N ILE A 95 -22.02 3.23 14.15
CA ILE A 95 -23.13 4.01 14.74
C ILE A 95 -24.05 4.56 13.64
N LEU A 96 -23.47 5.20 12.61
CA LEU A 96 -24.24 5.82 11.51
C LEU A 96 -25.11 4.80 10.76
N PHE A 97 -24.60 3.59 10.56
CA PHE A 97 -25.31 2.54 9.85
C PHE A 97 -26.00 1.53 10.78
N SER A 98 -25.95 1.75 12.10
CA SER A 98 -26.50 0.85 13.12
C SER A 98 -26.02 -0.60 12.98
N LYS A 99 -24.74 -0.79 12.61
CA LYS A 99 -24.11 -2.08 12.38
C LYS A 99 -23.11 -2.40 13.49
N PHE A 100 -23.48 -3.39 14.34
CA PHE A 100 -22.63 -3.95 15.39
C PHE A 100 -22.76 -5.47 15.36
N ASP A 101 -22.28 -6.09 14.27
CA ASP A 101 -22.43 -7.50 13.96
C ASP A 101 -21.05 -8.17 13.69
N ILE A 102 -21.09 -9.40 13.22
CA ILE A 102 -19.89 -10.17 12.87
C ILE A 102 -19.04 -9.47 11.78
N ASP A 103 -19.68 -8.70 10.89
CA ASP A 103 -18.98 -7.96 9.86
C ASP A 103 -18.17 -6.79 10.43
N THR A 104 -18.65 -6.16 11.52
CA THR A 104 -17.86 -5.16 12.26
C THR A 104 -16.56 -5.77 12.81
N LEU A 105 -16.58 -7.03 13.25
CA LEU A 105 -15.35 -7.74 13.65
C LEU A 105 -14.42 -8.00 12.45
N LYS A 106 -14.97 -8.30 11.26
CA LYS A 106 -14.13 -8.44 10.06
C LYS A 106 -13.39 -7.14 9.76
N TYR A 107 -14.07 -5.98 9.87
CA TYR A 107 -13.41 -4.68 9.73
C TYR A 107 -12.37 -4.45 10.81
N LEU A 108 -12.67 -4.75 12.07
CA LEU A 108 -11.75 -4.53 13.20
C LEU A 108 -10.41 -5.25 12.99
N PHE A 109 -10.43 -6.44 12.39
CA PHE A 109 -9.25 -7.24 12.10
C PHE A 109 -8.73 -7.09 10.66
N PHE A 110 -9.26 -6.18 9.87
CA PHE A 110 -8.89 -5.93 8.46
C PHE A 110 -9.12 -7.12 7.52
N ILE A 111 -9.96 -8.09 7.90
CA ILE A 111 -10.19 -9.34 7.14
C ILE A 111 -11.42 -9.31 6.24
N GLN A 112 -12.09 -8.17 6.11
CA GLN A 112 -13.33 -8.01 5.31
C GLN A 112 -13.15 -8.35 3.82
N HIS A 113 -11.93 -8.30 3.28
CA HIS A 113 -11.62 -8.59 1.87
C HIS A 113 -10.52 -9.67 1.71
N VAL A 114 -10.33 -10.52 2.72
CA VAL A 114 -9.33 -11.60 2.69
C VAL A 114 -9.81 -12.81 1.87
N SER A 115 -11.10 -13.07 1.87
CA SER A 115 -11.72 -14.16 1.12
C SER A 115 -12.72 -13.61 0.09
N ASN A 116 -13.19 -14.47 -0.82
CA ASN A 116 -14.21 -14.15 -1.82
C ASN A 116 -15.61 -13.87 -1.20
N ASN A 117 -15.81 -14.26 0.05
CA ASN A 117 -17.02 -13.98 0.81
C ASN A 117 -16.87 -12.62 1.49
N PHE A 118 -17.25 -11.58 0.76
CA PHE A 118 -17.29 -10.22 1.29
C PHE A 118 -18.28 -10.09 2.45
N VAL A 119 -18.24 -8.94 3.10
CA VAL A 119 -19.30 -8.52 4.01
C VAL A 119 -20.58 -8.29 3.20
N ASP A 120 -21.72 -8.70 3.74
CA ASP A 120 -23.02 -8.60 3.04
C ASP A 120 -23.39 -7.15 2.69
N PHE A 121 -22.99 -6.22 3.56
CA PHE A 121 -23.16 -4.79 3.33
C PHE A 121 -21.85 -4.05 3.68
N ASP A 122 -21.17 -3.57 2.65
CA ASP A 122 -19.90 -2.84 2.82
C ASP A 122 -20.16 -1.37 3.20
N TYR A 123 -20.55 -1.17 4.48
CA TYR A 123 -20.81 0.16 5.02
C TYR A 123 -19.53 0.99 5.24
N PHE A 124 -18.36 0.37 5.24
CA PHE A 124 -17.07 1.05 5.40
C PHE A 124 -16.14 0.73 4.23
N HIS A 125 -16.65 0.92 3.02
CA HIS A 125 -15.95 0.57 1.78
C HIS A 125 -14.50 1.13 1.71
N LEU A 126 -14.26 2.35 2.18
CA LEU A 126 -12.93 2.97 2.15
C LEU A 126 -11.84 2.17 2.91
N ALA A 127 -12.23 1.29 3.82
CA ALA A 127 -11.31 0.49 4.63
C ALA A 127 -10.52 -0.55 3.83
N TRP A 128 -10.93 -0.90 2.59
CA TRP A 128 -10.24 -1.92 1.79
C TRP A 128 -8.78 -1.58 1.52
N SER A 129 -8.46 -0.32 1.22
CA SER A 129 -7.10 0.09 0.94
C SER A 129 -6.20 0.03 2.18
N LEU A 130 -6.75 0.38 3.35
CA LEU A 130 -6.03 0.28 4.61
C LEU A 130 -5.76 -1.18 5.00
N SER A 131 -6.69 -2.09 4.72
CA SER A 131 -6.48 -3.53 4.94
C SER A 131 -5.27 -4.05 4.16
N ILE A 132 -5.12 -3.65 2.90
CA ILE A 132 -3.95 -4.01 2.07
C ILE A 132 -2.66 -3.50 2.70
N GLU A 133 -2.63 -2.24 3.16
CA GLU A 133 -1.46 -1.67 3.82
C GLU A 133 -1.10 -2.41 5.12
N GLU A 134 -2.09 -2.68 5.99
CA GLU A 134 -1.86 -3.35 7.27
C GLU A 134 -1.37 -4.80 7.07
N PHE A 135 -1.93 -5.54 6.11
CA PHE A 135 -1.43 -6.89 5.76
C PHE A 135 -0.01 -6.84 5.19
N PHE A 136 0.30 -5.84 4.36
CA PHE A 136 1.67 -5.66 3.90
C PHE A 136 2.62 -5.36 5.06
N TYR A 137 2.23 -4.49 5.98
CA TYR A 137 3.04 -4.16 7.17
C TYR A 137 3.22 -5.37 8.08
N LEU A 138 2.22 -6.25 8.18
CA LEU A 138 2.31 -7.47 8.97
C LEU A 138 3.24 -8.50 8.32
N ILE A 139 3.03 -8.80 7.04
CA ILE A 139 3.66 -9.95 6.35
C ILE A 139 5.08 -9.61 5.88
N PHE A 140 5.28 -8.45 5.26
CA PHE A 140 6.53 -8.17 4.55
C PHE A 140 7.76 -8.04 5.48
N PRO A 141 7.72 -7.44 6.68
CA PRO A 141 8.86 -7.44 7.61
C PRO A 141 9.25 -8.86 8.08
N ILE A 142 8.26 -9.75 8.30
CA ILE A 142 8.52 -11.15 8.64
C ILE A 142 9.21 -11.85 7.47
N PHE A 143 8.72 -11.61 6.25
CA PHE A 143 9.32 -12.15 5.04
C PHE A 143 10.78 -11.69 4.86
N LEU A 144 11.09 -10.43 5.16
CA LEU A 144 12.47 -9.91 5.17
C LEU A 144 13.36 -10.65 6.17
N ILE A 145 12.85 -10.98 7.34
CA ILE A 145 13.60 -11.71 8.39
C ILE A 145 13.87 -13.15 7.99
N VAL A 146 12.87 -13.84 7.47
CA VAL A 146 12.98 -15.24 7.02
C VAL A 146 14.03 -15.39 5.92
N PHE A 147 14.08 -14.44 4.99
CA PHE A 147 14.98 -14.47 3.84
C PHE A 147 16.22 -13.56 3.99
N ASN A 148 16.58 -13.14 5.19
CA ASN A 148 17.62 -12.15 5.48
C ASN A 148 19.03 -12.48 4.94
N LYS A 149 19.30 -13.75 4.62
CA LYS A 149 20.56 -14.20 4.00
C LYS A 149 20.68 -13.78 2.52
N ARG A 150 19.60 -13.31 1.88
CA ARG A 150 19.55 -12.88 0.48
C ARG A 150 19.59 -11.35 0.41
N LYS A 151 20.08 -10.81 -0.72
CA LYS A 151 20.02 -9.35 -0.95
C LYS A 151 18.56 -8.89 -0.93
N ILE A 152 18.28 -7.76 -0.31
CA ILE A 152 16.93 -7.20 -0.13
C ILE A 152 16.16 -7.09 -1.46
N VAL A 153 16.84 -6.77 -2.56
CA VAL A 153 16.22 -6.71 -3.91
C VAL A 153 15.62 -8.07 -4.32
N HIS A 154 16.37 -9.16 -4.10
CA HIS A 154 15.89 -10.50 -4.45
C HIS A 154 14.71 -10.92 -3.58
N ILE A 155 14.67 -10.46 -2.31
CA ILE A 155 13.55 -10.72 -1.40
C ILE A 155 12.29 -10.00 -1.88
N VAL A 156 12.42 -8.74 -2.29
CA VAL A 156 11.28 -7.96 -2.83
C VAL A 156 10.77 -8.59 -4.13
N ILE A 157 11.67 -8.97 -5.06
CA ILE A 157 11.27 -9.63 -6.30
C ILE A 157 10.60 -10.98 -6.02
N LEU A 158 11.14 -11.79 -5.11
CA LEU A 158 10.53 -13.06 -4.71
C LEU A 158 9.12 -12.85 -4.14
N PHE A 159 8.93 -11.84 -3.30
CA PHE A 159 7.63 -11.50 -2.75
C PHE A 159 6.62 -11.13 -3.85
N ILE A 160 7.02 -10.27 -4.80
CA ILE A 160 6.21 -9.90 -5.96
C ILE A 160 5.82 -11.15 -6.76
N LEU A 161 6.79 -12.03 -7.07
CA LEU A 161 6.53 -13.26 -7.81
C LEU A 161 5.52 -14.18 -7.09
N ILE A 162 5.63 -14.32 -5.77
CA ILE A 162 4.66 -15.09 -4.98
C ILE A 162 3.25 -14.50 -5.13
N ILE A 163 3.09 -13.17 -5.02
CA ILE A 163 1.78 -12.54 -5.19
C ILE A 163 1.23 -12.74 -6.61
N TYR A 164 2.09 -12.67 -7.65
CA TYR A 164 1.66 -12.98 -9.01
C TYR A 164 1.25 -14.45 -9.18
N CYS A 165 1.98 -15.39 -8.58
CA CYS A 165 1.57 -16.80 -8.58
C CYS A 165 0.22 -16.99 -7.88
N LEU A 166 -0.04 -16.32 -6.77
CA LEU A 166 -1.35 -16.34 -6.10
C LEU A 166 -2.47 -15.77 -6.98
N LYS A 167 -2.22 -14.66 -7.69
CA LYS A 167 -3.17 -14.10 -8.66
C LYS A 167 -3.51 -15.10 -9.77
N ILE A 168 -2.50 -15.71 -10.37
CA ILE A 168 -2.67 -16.70 -11.44
C ILE A 168 -3.42 -17.93 -10.90
N ALA A 169 -3.04 -18.44 -9.73
CA ALA A 169 -3.71 -19.57 -9.12
C ALA A 169 -5.21 -19.26 -8.85
N TYR A 170 -5.50 -18.06 -8.37
CA TYR A 170 -6.87 -17.61 -8.15
C TYR A 170 -7.67 -17.57 -9.47
N LEU A 171 -7.10 -17.03 -10.55
CA LEU A 171 -7.73 -16.96 -11.86
C LEU A 171 -8.03 -18.36 -12.46
N LEU A 172 -7.15 -19.34 -12.19
CA LEU A 172 -7.29 -20.70 -12.71
C LEU A 172 -8.27 -21.56 -11.90
N LEU A 173 -8.41 -21.29 -10.61
CA LEU A 173 -9.16 -22.16 -9.70
C LEU A 173 -10.58 -21.69 -9.40
N ASN A 174 -10.90 -20.42 -9.66
CA ASN A 174 -12.18 -19.83 -9.28
C ASN A 174 -12.89 -19.18 -10.48
N ASN A 175 -14.22 -19.10 -10.42
CA ASN A 175 -14.97 -18.16 -11.24
C ASN A 175 -14.55 -16.75 -10.84
N VAL A 176 -13.99 -16.01 -11.78
CA VAL A 176 -13.37 -14.71 -11.50
C VAL A 176 -14.41 -13.73 -10.98
N ASN A 177 -14.29 -13.37 -9.70
CA ASN A 177 -14.98 -12.20 -9.17
C ASN A 177 -14.08 -10.98 -9.41
N GLU A 178 -14.44 -10.13 -10.36
CA GLU A 178 -13.70 -8.93 -10.74
C GLU A 178 -13.48 -8.00 -9.54
N GLU A 179 -14.46 -7.89 -8.68
CA GLU A 179 -14.40 -7.07 -7.49
C GLU A 179 -13.35 -7.58 -6.50
N PHE A 180 -13.33 -8.89 -6.24
CA PHE A 180 -12.29 -9.49 -5.38
C PHE A 180 -10.89 -9.31 -5.96
N TYR A 181 -10.73 -9.44 -7.28
CA TYR A 181 -9.45 -9.18 -7.92
C TYR A 181 -9.00 -7.73 -7.75
N ARG A 182 -9.94 -6.80 -7.69
CA ARG A 182 -9.71 -5.36 -7.53
C ARG A 182 -9.38 -4.95 -6.10
N ILE A 183 -10.14 -5.43 -5.10
CA ILE A 183 -10.07 -4.98 -3.70
C ILE A 183 -9.59 -6.05 -2.71
N GLY A 184 -9.40 -7.28 -3.18
CA GLY A 184 -8.94 -8.38 -2.34
C GLY A 184 -7.57 -8.10 -1.73
N THR A 185 -7.46 -8.29 -0.43
CA THR A 185 -6.29 -7.88 0.37
C THR A 185 -4.99 -8.44 -0.18
N PHE A 186 -4.94 -9.72 -0.51
CA PHE A 186 -3.73 -10.36 -1.02
C PHE A 186 -3.44 -10.05 -2.49
N MET A 187 -4.45 -9.58 -3.24
CA MET A 187 -4.33 -9.31 -4.67
C MET A 187 -3.56 -8.02 -5.00
N ARG A 188 -3.29 -7.17 -4.01
CA ARG A 188 -2.70 -5.82 -4.21
C ARG A 188 -1.41 -5.57 -3.43
N LEU A 189 -0.88 -6.57 -2.72
CA LEU A 189 0.36 -6.42 -1.94
C LEU A 189 1.58 -6.14 -2.82
N ASP A 190 1.56 -6.57 -4.07
CA ASP A 190 2.60 -6.30 -5.07
C ASP A 190 2.75 -4.80 -5.36
N SER A 191 1.67 -4.01 -5.38
CA SER A 191 1.72 -2.57 -5.65
C SER A 191 2.60 -1.83 -4.61
N ILE A 192 2.47 -2.19 -3.33
CA ILE A 192 3.33 -1.64 -2.27
C ILE A 192 4.77 -2.14 -2.42
N ALA A 193 4.95 -3.42 -2.75
CA ALA A 193 6.28 -4.00 -2.97
C ALA A 193 7.01 -3.35 -4.16
N PHE A 194 6.30 -2.97 -5.24
CA PHE A 194 6.85 -2.16 -6.33
C PHE A 194 7.35 -0.81 -5.83
N GLY A 195 6.64 -0.17 -4.90
CA GLY A 195 7.09 1.05 -4.26
C GLY A 195 8.41 0.88 -3.48
N VAL A 196 8.56 -0.24 -2.78
CA VAL A 196 9.83 -0.62 -2.13
C VAL A 196 10.94 -0.80 -3.17
N LEU A 197 10.67 -1.49 -4.26
CA LEU A 197 11.62 -1.75 -5.34
C LEU A 197 12.08 -0.45 -6.01
N THR A 198 11.14 0.44 -6.32
CA THR A 198 11.46 1.76 -6.91
C THR A 198 12.36 2.58 -5.98
N ARG A 199 12.15 2.54 -4.67
CA ARG A 199 13.01 3.24 -3.71
C ARG A 199 14.43 2.68 -3.69
N ILE A 200 14.61 1.38 -3.80
CA ILE A 200 15.94 0.75 -3.83
C ILE A 200 16.74 1.28 -5.03
N TYR A 201 16.11 1.40 -6.20
CA TYR A 201 16.75 1.86 -7.42
C TYR A 201 16.74 3.39 -7.60
N PHE A 202 16.03 4.12 -6.78
CA PHE A 202 15.81 5.56 -6.96
C PHE A 202 17.11 6.35 -7.12
N ASN A 203 18.10 6.12 -6.26
CA ASN A 203 19.37 6.84 -6.34
C ASN A 203 20.13 6.53 -7.63
N LYS A 204 20.09 5.28 -8.11
CA LYS A 204 20.72 4.88 -9.36
C LYS A 204 20.04 5.55 -10.55
N ILE A 205 18.70 5.54 -10.58
CA ILE A 205 17.93 6.17 -11.66
C ILE A 205 18.17 7.68 -11.68
N ARG A 206 18.11 8.33 -10.52
CA ARG A 206 18.36 9.77 -10.38
C ARG A 206 19.75 10.16 -10.88
N ASN A 207 20.77 9.43 -10.49
CA ASN A 207 22.14 9.72 -10.91
C ASN A 207 22.32 9.54 -12.43
N ASN A 208 21.71 8.51 -13.01
CA ASN A 208 21.74 8.30 -14.46
C ASN A 208 21.03 9.43 -15.22
N LEU A 209 19.87 9.88 -14.75
CA LEU A 209 19.14 11.01 -15.35
C LEU A 209 19.95 12.31 -15.24
N ILE A 210 20.58 12.59 -14.10
CA ILE A 210 21.44 13.76 -13.93
C ILE A 210 22.63 13.69 -14.89
N ASN A 211 23.26 12.53 -15.03
CA ASN A 211 24.37 12.33 -15.95
C ASN A 211 23.94 12.54 -17.41
N ILE A 212 22.79 12.00 -17.82
CA ILE A 212 22.25 12.21 -19.17
C ILE A 212 21.95 13.70 -19.41
N LEU A 213 21.29 14.38 -18.46
CA LEU A 213 21.01 15.81 -18.58
C LEU A 213 22.28 16.66 -18.61
N SER A 214 23.30 16.31 -17.83
CA SER A 214 24.60 17.02 -17.85
C SER A 214 25.32 16.83 -19.20
N ILE A 215 25.29 15.64 -19.79
CA ILE A 215 25.86 15.39 -21.12
C ILE A 215 25.13 16.20 -22.19
N ILE A 216 23.82 16.28 -22.13
CA ILE A 216 23.02 17.09 -23.07
C ILE A 216 23.36 18.60 -22.93
N LEU A 217 23.52 19.07 -21.67
CA LEU A 217 23.85 20.48 -21.41
C LEU A 217 25.29 20.87 -21.79
N ILE A 218 26.23 19.93 -21.80
CA ILE A 218 27.63 20.16 -22.19
C ILE A 218 27.79 20.03 -23.75
N GLY A 219 26.86 19.32 -24.38
CA GLY A 219 26.87 19.13 -25.84
C GLY A 219 26.13 20.21 -26.64
N ILE A 220 25.57 21.23 -25.95
CA ILE A 220 25.02 22.47 -26.54
C ILE A 220 26.00 23.61 -26.26
#